data_621166efc2af55b1cc2600537e415b60
#
_entry.id   621166efc2af55b1cc2600537e415b60
#
_cell.length_a   1.000
_cell.length_b   1.000
_cell.length_c   1.000
_cell.angle_alpha   90.00
_cell.angle_beta   90.00
_cell.angle_gamma   90.00
#
_symmetry.space_group_name_H-M   'P 1'
#
loop_
_entity.id
_entity.type
_entity.pdbx_description
1 polymer ?
#
loop_
_entity_poly.entity_id
_entity_poly.type
_entity_poly.pdbx_seq_one_letter_code
_entity_poly.pdbx_strand_id
1 'polypeptide(L)'
;MSKKKKRKKKTVLPVRQLATTRSGGTTTYYRKGKECHCASKRLAGSTEERNHRHTKRSERQRLLTSVFTFVSRLVKILLRKLADTNSWIAFAKDTPMTAPNLCHKVNATACDEHGVANFRAFMFSVGWLAVPLYTRVRRDAWTFTLEWRHHGILDETRDNDTLVVGYFYDCLPDAPRVLHLPAVTRAAGTATFTLPDPEGPGREPLSPDTVVHIYPYLAGPDTDEYTRSVYLRVPPSADDTLG
;
A
#
# COMPACT_ATOMS: atom_id res chain seq x y z
N MET A 1 -2.08 -12.72 -55.81
CA MET A 1 -3.39 -12.32 -55.22
C MET A 1 -3.36 -12.67 -53.72
N SER A 2 -3.13 -11.71 -52.85
CA SER A 2 -2.99 -11.94 -51.39
C SER A 2 -4.32 -11.63 -50.69
N LYS A 3 -4.90 -12.63 -50.04
CA LYS A 3 -6.16 -12.51 -49.31
C LYS A 3 -5.91 -11.87 -47.95
N LYS A 4 -6.26 -10.59 -47.76
CA LYS A 4 -6.27 -9.90 -46.47
C LYS A 4 -7.33 -10.51 -45.53
N LYS A 5 -6.90 -11.22 -44.48
CA LYS A 5 -7.78 -11.64 -43.40
C LYS A 5 -8.31 -10.41 -42.61
N LYS A 6 -9.60 -10.14 -42.72
CA LYS A 6 -10.29 -9.13 -41.89
C LYS A 6 -10.28 -9.59 -40.41
N ARG A 7 -9.52 -8.91 -39.55
CA ARG A 7 -9.64 -9.05 -38.10
C ARG A 7 -11.01 -8.56 -37.64
N LYS A 8 -11.85 -9.46 -37.13
CA LYS A 8 -13.09 -9.09 -36.44
C LYS A 8 -12.72 -8.26 -35.19
N LYS A 9 -13.13 -6.99 -35.17
CA LYS A 9 -13.08 -6.16 -33.96
C LYS A 9 -13.95 -6.80 -32.90
N LYS A 10 -13.36 -7.24 -31.78
CA LYS A 10 -14.13 -7.60 -30.57
C LYS A 10 -14.83 -6.34 -30.09
N THR A 11 -16.15 -6.35 -30.19
CA THR A 11 -17.00 -5.28 -29.62
C THR A 11 -16.90 -5.41 -28.09
N VAL A 12 -16.16 -4.52 -27.46
CA VAL A 12 -16.12 -4.40 -25.99
C VAL A 12 -17.43 -3.75 -25.60
N LEU A 13 -18.34 -4.53 -25.00
CA LEU A 13 -19.59 -4.00 -24.46
C LEU A 13 -19.29 -2.98 -23.35
N PRO A 14 -19.96 -1.84 -23.32
CA PRO A 14 -19.72 -0.82 -22.31
C PRO A 14 -20.04 -1.37 -20.91
N VAL A 15 -19.20 -1.02 -19.92
CA VAL A 15 -19.22 -1.47 -18.52
C VAL A 15 -20.60 -1.30 -17.84
N ARG A 16 -21.48 -0.47 -18.34
CA ARG A 16 -22.82 -0.23 -17.82
C ARG A 16 -23.82 -1.39 -18.02
N GLN A 17 -23.52 -2.40 -18.83
CA GLN A 17 -24.40 -3.55 -19.07
C GLN A 17 -24.17 -4.76 -18.15
N LEU A 18 -23.23 -4.66 -17.21
CA LEU A 18 -22.98 -5.70 -16.21
C LEU A 18 -23.84 -5.44 -14.96
N ALA A 19 -25.16 -5.38 -15.15
CA ALA A 19 -26.09 -5.17 -14.07
C ALA A 19 -26.12 -6.39 -13.13
N THR A 20 -26.16 -6.12 -11.82
CA THR A 20 -26.42 -7.15 -10.82
C THR A 20 -27.86 -7.60 -10.95
N THR A 21 -28.10 -8.88 -11.26
CA THR A 21 -29.43 -9.48 -11.34
C THR A 21 -29.72 -10.30 -10.09
N ARG A 22 -30.98 -10.27 -9.63
CA ARG A 22 -31.47 -11.08 -8.51
C ARG A 22 -32.60 -11.94 -8.96
N SER A 23 -32.46 -13.25 -8.84
CA SER A 23 -33.53 -14.22 -9.20
C SER A 23 -33.42 -15.45 -8.31
N GLY A 24 -34.54 -15.99 -7.87
CA GLY A 24 -34.59 -17.28 -7.19
C GLY A 24 -33.73 -17.43 -5.92
N GLY A 25 -33.52 -16.33 -5.18
CA GLY A 25 -32.67 -16.37 -3.99
C GLY A 25 -31.17 -16.29 -4.27
N THR A 26 -30.76 -16.05 -5.51
CA THR A 26 -29.37 -15.88 -5.93
C THR A 26 -29.14 -14.48 -6.49
N THR A 27 -28.03 -13.86 -6.12
CA THR A 27 -27.55 -12.62 -6.72
C THR A 27 -26.40 -12.95 -7.65
N THR A 28 -26.52 -12.59 -8.92
CA THR A 28 -25.50 -12.73 -9.94
C THR A 28 -24.84 -11.37 -10.17
N TYR A 29 -23.53 -11.32 -10.15
CA TYR A 29 -22.73 -10.13 -10.43
C TYR A 29 -21.46 -10.51 -11.16
N TYR A 30 -20.84 -9.53 -11.83
CA TYR A 30 -19.59 -9.76 -12.57
C TYR A 30 -18.39 -9.18 -11.81
N ARG A 31 -17.33 -9.98 -11.69
CA ARG A 31 -16.09 -9.56 -11.07
C ARG A 31 -14.89 -9.99 -11.93
N LYS A 32 -14.06 -9.04 -12.34
CA LYS A 32 -12.92 -9.27 -13.24
C LYS A 32 -13.31 -10.04 -14.51
N GLY A 33 -14.46 -9.69 -15.12
CA GLY A 33 -14.96 -10.33 -16.34
C GLY A 33 -15.56 -11.73 -16.15
N LYS A 34 -15.60 -12.26 -14.92
CA LYS A 34 -16.22 -13.54 -14.59
C LYS A 34 -17.55 -13.34 -13.89
N GLU A 35 -18.50 -14.15 -14.26
CA GLU A 35 -19.80 -14.22 -13.59
C GLU A 35 -19.63 -14.90 -12.23
N CYS A 36 -20.15 -14.24 -11.18
CA CYS A 36 -20.11 -14.72 -9.80
C CYS A 36 -21.54 -14.81 -9.26
N HIS A 37 -21.82 -15.86 -8.51
CA HIS A 37 -23.11 -16.08 -7.87
C HIS A 37 -22.93 -16.09 -6.36
N CYS A 38 -23.82 -15.43 -5.64
CA CYS A 38 -23.92 -15.57 -4.19
C CYS A 38 -25.38 -15.73 -3.78
N ALA A 39 -25.61 -16.42 -2.67
CA ALA A 39 -26.94 -16.51 -2.11
C ALA A 39 -27.45 -15.10 -1.80
N SER A 40 -28.60 -14.73 -2.36
CA SER A 40 -29.27 -13.49 -1.99
C SER A 40 -29.63 -13.60 -0.50
N LYS A 41 -29.21 -12.63 0.31
CA LYS A 41 -29.74 -12.54 1.67
C LYS A 41 -31.25 -12.40 1.52
N ARG A 42 -32.01 -13.42 1.92
CA ARG A 42 -33.46 -13.32 2.00
C ARG A 42 -33.79 -12.10 2.83
N LEU A 43 -34.56 -11.19 2.24
CA LEU A 43 -35.20 -10.10 2.98
C LEU A 43 -36.32 -10.77 3.80
N ALA A 44 -35.95 -11.60 4.75
CA ALA A 44 -36.88 -12.18 5.68
C ALA A 44 -37.18 -11.14 6.75
N GLY A 45 -38.43 -10.80 6.88
CA GLY A 45 -38.97 -9.93 7.90
C GLY A 45 -39.42 -8.55 7.41
N SER A 46 -40.41 -8.02 8.10
CA SER A 46 -40.91 -6.66 7.95
C SER A 46 -39.79 -5.63 8.28
N THR A 47 -40.00 -4.38 7.90
CA THR A 47 -39.06 -3.29 8.24
C THR A 47 -38.86 -3.17 9.76
N GLU A 48 -39.88 -3.49 10.54
CA GLU A 48 -39.82 -3.49 12.01
C GLU A 48 -38.96 -4.63 12.55
N GLU A 49 -39.06 -5.86 12.04
CA GLU A 49 -38.18 -6.96 12.42
C GLU A 49 -36.72 -6.71 12.01
N ARG A 50 -36.47 -5.99 10.93
CA ARG A 50 -35.11 -5.55 10.56
C ARG A 50 -34.54 -4.55 11.53
N ASN A 51 -35.35 -3.62 12.04
CA ASN A 51 -34.92 -2.64 13.02
C ASN A 51 -34.64 -3.26 14.39
N HIS A 52 -35.41 -4.28 14.79
CA HIS A 52 -35.14 -5.04 16.02
C HIS A 52 -33.88 -5.92 15.95
N ARG A 53 -33.45 -6.35 14.76
CA ARG A 53 -32.19 -7.09 14.57
C ARG A 53 -30.94 -6.22 14.58
N HIS A 54 -31.04 -4.91 14.73
CA HIS A 54 -29.93 -4.06 15.14
C HIS A 54 -29.60 -4.30 16.63
N THR A 55 -29.30 -5.57 16.97
CA THR A 55 -28.66 -5.88 18.23
C THR A 55 -27.48 -4.94 18.39
N LYS A 56 -27.46 -4.21 19.51
CA LYS A 56 -26.36 -3.30 19.83
C LYS A 56 -25.06 -4.07 19.62
N ARG A 57 -24.22 -3.58 18.70
CA ARG A 57 -22.90 -4.21 18.44
C ARG A 57 -22.16 -4.33 19.76
N SER A 58 -21.56 -5.48 20.03
CA SER A 58 -20.67 -5.64 21.17
C SER A 58 -19.49 -4.66 21.06
N GLU A 59 -18.87 -4.35 22.19
CA GLU A 59 -17.67 -3.47 22.19
C GLU A 59 -16.59 -3.99 21.25
N ARG A 60 -16.33 -5.29 21.28
CA ARG A 60 -15.40 -5.94 20.35
C ARG A 60 -15.79 -5.73 18.88
N GLN A 61 -17.07 -5.83 18.54
CA GLN A 61 -17.54 -5.57 17.16
C GLN A 61 -17.40 -4.11 16.77
N ARG A 62 -17.60 -3.19 17.71
CA ARG A 62 -17.40 -1.74 17.47
C ARG A 62 -15.92 -1.47 17.20
N LEU A 63 -15.03 -1.97 18.07
CA LEU A 63 -13.58 -1.82 17.92
C LEU A 63 -13.10 -2.39 16.58
N LEU A 64 -13.46 -3.63 16.24
CA LEU A 64 -13.07 -4.24 14.94
C LEU A 64 -13.61 -3.44 13.75
N THR A 65 -14.81 -2.84 13.86
CA THR A 65 -15.37 -2.00 12.79
C THR A 65 -14.60 -0.69 12.69
N SER A 66 -14.21 -0.10 13.82
CA SER A 66 -13.42 1.13 13.89
C SER A 66 -12.06 0.94 13.23
N VAL A 67 -11.31 -0.07 13.66
CA VAL A 67 -10.01 -0.44 13.06
C VAL A 67 -10.15 -0.71 11.56
N PHE A 68 -11.14 -1.50 11.13
CA PHE A 68 -11.38 -1.76 9.71
C PHE A 68 -11.62 -0.48 8.90
N THR A 69 -12.43 0.43 9.45
CA THR A 69 -12.75 1.71 8.81
C THR A 69 -11.50 2.58 8.70
N PHE A 70 -10.73 2.66 9.78
CA PHE A 70 -9.46 3.38 9.81
C PHE A 70 -8.49 2.85 8.76
N VAL A 71 -8.19 1.54 8.79
CA VAL A 71 -7.26 0.91 7.83
C VAL A 71 -7.72 1.11 6.39
N SER A 72 -9.03 1.01 6.13
CA SER A 72 -9.57 1.26 4.78
C SER A 72 -9.33 2.69 4.31
N ARG A 73 -9.41 3.68 5.21
CA ARG A 73 -9.10 5.08 4.92
C ARG A 73 -7.60 5.28 4.69
N LEU A 74 -6.77 4.74 5.58
CA LEU A 74 -5.30 4.79 5.49
C LEU A 74 -4.81 4.20 4.17
N VAL A 75 -5.32 3.02 3.78
CA VAL A 75 -5.00 2.37 2.51
C VAL A 75 -5.35 3.25 1.31
N LYS A 76 -6.51 3.92 1.32
CA LYS A 76 -6.88 4.85 0.23
C LYS A 76 -5.90 6.02 0.12
N ILE A 77 -5.46 6.56 1.26
CA ILE A 77 -4.47 7.64 1.29
C ILE A 77 -3.13 7.13 0.76
N LEU A 78 -2.66 6.00 1.29
CA LEU A 78 -1.40 5.38 0.89
C LEU A 78 -1.35 5.11 -0.63
N LEU A 79 -2.36 4.43 -1.18
CA LEU A 79 -2.39 4.10 -2.61
C LEU A 79 -2.40 5.32 -3.52
N ARG A 80 -2.98 6.45 -3.08
CA ARG A 80 -2.89 7.72 -3.83
C ARG A 80 -1.48 8.31 -3.77
N LYS A 81 -0.79 8.19 -2.62
CA LYS A 81 0.57 8.72 -2.45
C LYS A 81 1.61 7.92 -3.22
N LEU A 82 1.39 6.62 -3.36
CA LEU A 82 2.27 5.74 -4.14
C LEU A 82 2.19 6.02 -5.65
N ALA A 83 1.05 6.53 -6.14
CA ALA A 83 0.85 6.89 -7.55
C ALA A 83 1.44 5.83 -8.52
N ASP A 84 2.43 6.22 -9.32
CA ASP A 84 3.05 5.38 -10.36
C ASP A 84 3.99 4.31 -9.78
N THR A 85 4.41 4.43 -8.52
CA THR A 85 5.24 3.41 -7.82
C THR A 85 4.41 2.49 -6.94
N ASN A 86 3.24 2.12 -7.41
CA ASN A 86 2.27 1.34 -6.63
C ASN A 86 2.50 -0.17 -6.77
N SER A 87 3.39 -0.70 -5.95
CA SER A 87 3.70 -2.12 -5.86
C SER A 87 2.49 -3.01 -5.56
N TRP A 88 1.48 -2.48 -4.85
CA TRP A 88 0.26 -3.20 -4.53
C TRP A 88 -0.57 -3.53 -5.77
N ILE A 89 -0.57 -2.64 -6.78
CA ILE A 89 -1.23 -2.87 -8.06
C ILE A 89 -0.49 -3.96 -8.83
N ALA A 90 0.83 -3.87 -8.90
CA ALA A 90 1.67 -4.85 -9.58
C ALA A 90 1.49 -6.24 -8.94
N PHE A 91 1.68 -6.36 -7.64
CA PHE A 91 1.57 -7.62 -6.92
C PHE A 91 0.14 -8.22 -6.93
N ALA A 92 -0.91 -7.38 -6.98
CA ALA A 92 -2.28 -7.85 -7.05
C ALA A 92 -2.64 -8.51 -8.40
N LYS A 93 -1.85 -8.31 -9.46
CA LYS A 93 -2.07 -8.96 -10.76
C LYS A 93 -2.05 -10.49 -10.64
N ASP A 94 -1.15 -11.00 -9.79
CA ASP A 94 -0.90 -12.42 -9.58
C ASP A 94 -1.74 -13.01 -8.44
N THR A 95 -2.62 -12.22 -7.83
CA THR A 95 -3.47 -12.65 -6.72
C THR A 95 -4.96 -12.54 -7.04
N PRO A 96 -5.84 -13.30 -6.37
CA PRO A 96 -7.29 -13.13 -6.53
C PRO A 96 -7.81 -11.84 -5.89
N MET A 97 -6.95 -11.08 -5.20
CA MET A 97 -7.32 -9.88 -4.46
C MET A 97 -7.13 -8.61 -5.29
N THR A 98 -7.88 -7.57 -4.97
CA THR A 98 -7.60 -6.22 -5.49
C THR A 98 -6.48 -5.56 -4.67
N ALA A 99 -5.74 -4.63 -5.26
CA ALA A 99 -4.66 -3.92 -4.55
C ALA A 99 -5.09 -3.31 -3.20
N PRO A 100 -6.25 -2.62 -3.09
CA PRO A 100 -6.72 -2.13 -1.79
C PRO A 100 -6.98 -3.23 -0.76
N ASN A 101 -7.58 -4.35 -1.17
CA ASN A 101 -7.86 -5.45 -0.27
C ASN A 101 -6.57 -6.16 0.19
N LEU A 102 -5.60 -6.29 -0.71
CA LEU A 102 -4.30 -6.86 -0.39
C LEU A 102 -3.54 -5.97 0.61
N CYS A 103 -3.44 -4.68 0.31
CA CYS A 103 -2.80 -3.70 1.19
C CYS A 103 -3.48 -3.65 2.57
N HIS A 104 -4.82 -3.66 2.60
CA HIS A 104 -5.58 -3.75 3.85
C HIS A 104 -5.25 -5.02 4.64
N LYS A 105 -5.27 -6.19 3.97
CA LYS A 105 -4.99 -7.47 4.60
C LYS A 105 -3.61 -7.51 5.26
N VAL A 106 -2.60 -6.99 4.57
CA VAL A 106 -1.20 -7.01 5.05
C VAL A 106 -1.01 -6.03 6.22
N ASN A 107 -1.60 -4.83 6.15
CA ASN A 107 -1.36 -3.77 7.12
C ASN A 107 -2.37 -3.71 8.27
N ALA A 108 -3.45 -4.49 8.23
CA ALA A 108 -4.50 -4.43 9.26
C ALA A 108 -3.99 -4.75 10.67
N THR A 109 -3.04 -5.67 10.80
CA THR A 109 -2.45 -6.08 12.09
C THR A 109 -1.46 -5.07 12.64
N ALA A 110 -0.99 -4.15 11.81
CA ALA A 110 -0.08 -3.07 12.20
C ALA A 110 -0.82 -1.84 12.75
N CYS A 111 -2.14 -1.78 12.61
CA CYS A 111 -2.96 -0.60 12.91
C CYS A 111 -3.95 -0.87 14.04
N ASP A 112 -4.27 0.20 14.76
CA ASP A 112 -5.43 0.30 15.65
C ASP A 112 -6.47 1.29 15.11
N GLU A 113 -7.34 1.82 15.97
CA GLU A 113 -8.37 2.79 15.59
C GLU A 113 -7.84 4.22 15.44
N HIS A 114 -6.61 4.49 15.89
CA HIS A 114 -5.99 5.83 15.91
C HIS A 114 -4.88 5.98 14.87
N GLY A 115 -4.24 4.87 14.47
CA GLY A 115 -3.11 4.97 13.58
C GLY A 115 -2.38 3.65 13.34
N VAL A 116 -1.15 3.78 12.88
CA VAL A 116 -0.19 2.68 12.85
C VAL A 116 0.37 2.49 14.26
N ALA A 117 -0.07 1.45 14.96
CA ALA A 117 0.40 1.12 16.30
C ALA A 117 1.71 0.32 16.29
N ASN A 118 1.96 -0.46 15.26
CA ASN A 118 3.19 -1.22 15.08
C ASN A 118 3.85 -0.85 13.75
N PHE A 119 4.67 0.19 13.78
CA PHE A 119 5.40 0.66 12.59
C PHE A 119 6.28 -0.42 11.96
N ARG A 120 6.88 -1.32 12.76
CA ARG A 120 7.73 -2.40 12.26
C ARG A 120 6.96 -3.41 11.40
N ALA A 121 5.70 -3.62 11.69
CA ALA A 121 4.84 -4.54 10.95
C ALA A 121 4.16 -3.90 9.73
N PHE A 122 4.21 -2.56 9.61
CA PHE A 122 3.61 -1.85 8.49
C PHE A 122 4.45 -1.97 7.23
N MET A 123 3.82 -2.04 6.07
CA MET A 123 4.49 -2.18 4.77
C MET A 123 3.98 -1.13 3.78
N PHE A 124 4.91 -0.38 3.19
CA PHE A 124 4.62 0.53 2.08
C PHE A 124 4.61 -0.18 0.73
N SER A 125 5.46 -1.18 0.58
CA SER A 125 5.63 -1.92 -0.66
C SER A 125 5.71 -3.42 -0.41
N VAL A 126 5.21 -4.18 -1.39
CA VAL A 126 5.37 -5.62 -1.54
C VAL A 126 5.94 -5.90 -2.93
N GLY A 127 6.70 -6.96 -3.08
CA GLY A 127 7.28 -7.30 -4.37
C GLY A 127 8.23 -8.47 -4.30
N TRP A 128 8.73 -8.87 -5.46
CA TRP A 128 9.57 -10.05 -5.66
C TRP A 128 11.05 -9.72 -5.85
N LEU A 129 11.39 -8.45 -6.10
CA LEU A 129 12.79 -8.08 -6.28
C LEU A 129 13.59 -8.28 -5.01
N ALA A 130 14.84 -8.67 -5.17
CA ALA A 130 15.78 -8.82 -4.07
C ALA A 130 15.95 -7.49 -3.31
N VAL A 131 15.75 -7.56 -2.01
CA VAL A 131 15.89 -6.39 -1.11
C VAL A 131 17.38 -6.12 -0.88
N PRO A 132 17.87 -4.88 -1.07
CA PRO A 132 19.25 -4.56 -0.72
C PRO A 132 19.47 -4.65 0.79
N LEU A 133 20.68 -4.95 1.20
CA LEU A 133 21.07 -4.90 2.60
C LEU A 133 21.39 -3.46 2.99
N TYR A 134 20.50 -2.80 3.72
CA TYR A 134 20.75 -1.48 4.29
C TYR A 134 21.76 -1.62 5.42
N THR A 135 22.88 -0.90 5.33
CA THR A 135 24.02 -1.06 6.25
C THR A 135 24.14 0.10 7.22
N ARG A 136 23.66 1.26 6.85
CA ARG A 136 23.74 2.45 7.69
C ARG A 136 22.62 3.43 7.40
N VAL A 137 22.17 4.11 8.45
CA VAL A 137 21.29 5.27 8.37
C VAL A 137 21.87 6.38 9.22
N ARG A 138 22.00 7.57 8.64
CA ARG A 138 22.37 8.79 9.35
C ARG A 138 21.27 9.80 9.21
N ARG A 139 21.12 10.63 10.22
CA ARG A 139 20.18 11.72 10.22
C ARG A 139 20.81 12.98 10.79
N ASP A 140 20.64 14.08 10.07
CA ASP A 140 20.92 15.43 10.53
C ASP A 140 19.67 16.28 10.29
N ALA A 141 18.98 16.66 11.37
CA ALA A 141 17.68 17.30 11.36
C ALA A 141 16.67 16.54 10.45
N TRP A 142 16.36 17.06 9.26
CA TRP A 142 15.45 16.46 8.29
C TRP A 142 16.16 15.88 7.06
N THR A 143 17.48 15.86 7.07
CA THR A 143 18.32 15.24 6.04
C THR A 143 18.75 13.86 6.48
N PHE A 144 18.55 12.90 5.60
CA PHE A 144 18.82 11.48 5.82
C PHE A 144 19.84 10.99 4.82
N THR A 145 20.79 10.18 5.28
CA THR A 145 21.68 9.42 4.41
C THR A 145 21.50 7.94 4.69
N LEU A 146 21.15 7.19 3.64
CA LEU A 146 21.05 5.74 3.65
C LEU A 146 22.22 5.13 2.89
N GLU A 147 22.79 4.05 3.41
CA GLU A 147 23.81 3.25 2.75
C GLU A 147 23.32 1.82 2.64
N TRP A 148 23.54 1.18 1.48
CA TRP A 148 23.17 -0.21 1.26
C TRP A 148 24.22 -0.93 0.41
N ARG A 149 24.18 -2.26 0.47
CA ARG A 149 25.02 -3.15 -0.35
C ARG A 149 24.14 -4.04 -1.22
N HIS A 150 24.67 -4.36 -2.37
CA HIS A 150 24.09 -5.39 -3.23
C HIS A 150 24.46 -6.77 -2.75
N HIS A 151 23.54 -7.70 -2.87
CA HIS A 151 23.88 -9.11 -2.93
C HIS A 151 24.24 -9.43 -4.39
N GLY A 152 25.53 -9.36 -4.74
CA GLY A 152 26.02 -9.46 -6.11
C GLY A 152 25.87 -10.82 -6.80
N ILE A 153 24.97 -11.69 -6.36
CA ILE A 153 24.81 -13.08 -6.85
C ILE A 153 23.44 -13.31 -7.52
N LEU A 154 22.51 -12.34 -7.42
CA LEU A 154 21.16 -12.54 -7.96
C LEU A 154 21.03 -11.83 -9.31
N ASP A 155 20.84 -12.61 -10.38
CA ASP A 155 20.52 -12.13 -11.75
C ASP A 155 19.28 -11.20 -11.80
N GLU A 156 18.53 -11.14 -10.71
CA GLU A 156 17.33 -10.31 -10.53
C GLU A 156 17.63 -8.91 -9.99
N THR A 157 18.90 -8.60 -9.66
CA THR A 157 19.25 -7.25 -9.22
C THR A 157 19.41 -6.34 -10.41
N ARG A 158 18.58 -5.30 -10.47
CA ARG A 158 18.64 -4.30 -11.53
C ARG A 158 19.31 -3.04 -11.02
N ASP A 159 20.42 -2.68 -11.64
CA ASP A 159 21.19 -1.49 -11.27
C ASP A 159 20.38 -0.18 -11.40
N ASN A 160 19.39 -0.18 -12.28
CA ASN A 160 18.57 0.99 -12.60
C ASN A 160 17.28 1.11 -11.78
N ASP A 161 17.03 0.19 -10.84
CA ASP A 161 15.87 0.32 -9.95
C ASP A 161 16.00 1.61 -9.13
N THR A 162 14.94 2.40 -9.04
CA THR A 162 14.94 3.70 -8.37
C THR A 162 14.48 3.61 -6.92
N LEU A 163 15.06 4.45 -6.06
CA LEU A 163 14.71 4.48 -4.64
C LEU A 163 13.41 5.25 -4.40
N VAL A 164 12.53 4.62 -3.63
CA VAL A 164 11.34 5.25 -3.06
C VAL A 164 11.36 5.07 -1.55
N VAL A 165 11.03 6.12 -0.81
CA VAL A 165 11.00 6.10 0.65
C VAL A 165 9.59 6.42 1.13
N GLY A 166 8.90 5.41 1.68
CA GLY A 166 7.73 5.63 2.50
C GLY A 166 8.14 6.11 3.90
N TYR A 167 7.34 6.96 4.55
CA TYR A 167 7.65 7.36 5.90
C TYR A 167 6.44 7.82 6.71
N PHE A 168 6.58 7.74 8.04
CA PHE A 168 5.71 8.36 9.04
C PHE A 168 6.54 9.15 10.02
N TYR A 169 5.94 10.19 10.58
CA TYR A 169 6.39 10.77 11.83
C TYR A 169 5.71 10.03 12.99
N ASP A 170 6.43 9.73 14.05
CA ASP A 170 5.89 9.02 15.22
C ASP A 170 4.62 9.67 15.79
N CYS A 171 4.61 11.00 15.80
CA CYS A 171 3.45 11.80 16.24
C CYS A 171 2.28 11.87 15.23
N LEU A 172 2.44 11.34 14.01
CA LEU A 172 1.43 11.35 12.95
C LEU A 172 1.25 9.94 12.33
N PRO A 173 0.78 8.97 13.13
CA PRO A 173 0.70 7.57 12.71
C PRO A 173 -0.40 7.30 11.68
N ASP A 174 -1.27 8.26 11.40
CA ASP A 174 -2.36 8.18 10.42
C ASP A 174 -2.03 8.85 9.07
N ALA A 175 -0.86 9.48 8.96
CA ALA A 175 -0.46 10.28 7.81
C ALA A 175 0.72 9.68 7.04
N PRO A 176 0.52 8.61 6.22
CA PRO A 176 1.57 8.04 5.40
C PRO A 176 2.06 9.06 4.36
N ARG A 177 3.37 9.12 4.18
CA ARG A 177 4.04 10.00 3.23
C ARG A 177 4.97 9.19 2.33
N VAL A 178 5.22 9.67 1.13
CA VAL A 178 6.08 9.00 0.14
C VAL A 178 6.96 10.05 -0.51
N LEU A 179 8.25 9.74 -0.60
CA LEU A 179 9.25 10.51 -1.31
C LEU A 179 9.81 9.65 -2.45
N HIS A 180 9.72 10.15 -3.67
CA HIS A 180 10.28 9.51 -4.86
C HIS A 180 11.64 10.11 -5.17
N LEU A 181 12.64 9.26 -5.38
CA LEU A 181 14.02 9.65 -5.65
C LEU A 181 14.48 9.05 -7.00
N PRO A 182 13.93 9.51 -8.13
CA PRO A 182 14.17 8.90 -9.44
C PRO A 182 15.63 9.02 -9.91
N ALA A 183 16.39 9.96 -9.35
CA ALA A 183 17.82 10.11 -9.64
C ALA A 183 18.72 9.17 -8.82
N VAL A 184 18.16 8.48 -7.83
CA VAL A 184 18.91 7.55 -6.98
C VAL A 184 18.60 6.13 -7.40
N THR A 185 19.59 5.44 -7.94
CA THR A 185 19.44 4.07 -8.40
C THR A 185 20.01 3.07 -7.40
N ARG A 186 19.64 1.81 -7.57
CA ARG A 186 20.17 0.68 -6.78
C ARG A 186 21.70 0.66 -6.79
N ALA A 187 22.32 0.87 -7.95
CA ALA A 187 23.76 0.86 -8.12
C ALA A 187 24.51 1.94 -7.33
N ALA A 188 23.83 3.02 -6.96
CA ALA A 188 24.45 4.12 -6.21
C ALA A 188 24.98 3.69 -4.83
N GLY A 189 24.40 2.67 -4.19
CA GLY A 189 24.80 2.17 -2.88
C GLY A 189 24.58 3.14 -1.73
N THR A 190 24.22 4.38 -2.02
CA THR A 190 23.94 5.43 -1.04
C THR A 190 22.92 6.44 -1.57
N ALA A 191 22.19 7.06 -0.65
CA ALA A 191 21.24 8.13 -0.98
C ALA A 191 21.27 9.18 0.15
N THR A 192 21.33 10.45 -0.23
CA THR A 192 21.06 11.56 0.68
C THR A 192 19.82 12.31 0.22
N PHE A 193 18.85 12.48 1.11
CA PHE A 193 17.61 13.16 0.82
C PHE A 193 17.10 13.94 2.04
N THR A 194 16.37 15.00 1.77
CA THR A 194 15.72 15.80 2.81
C THR A 194 14.21 15.54 2.76
N LEU A 195 13.61 15.23 3.91
CA LEU A 195 12.16 15.17 4.00
C LEU A 195 11.61 16.59 3.86
N PRO A 196 10.51 16.75 3.06
CA PRO A 196 9.87 18.05 2.98
C PRO A 196 9.35 18.46 4.34
N ASP A 197 9.30 19.79 4.59
CA ASP A 197 8.96 20.40 5.86
C ASP A 197 7.80 19.67 6.54
N PRO A 198 8.04 19.13 7.73
CA PRO A 198 7.03 18.39 8.46
C PRO A 198 6.04 19.37 9.04
N GLU A 199 4.91 19.51 8.39
CA GLU A 199 3.78 20.25 8.93
C GLU A 199 2.87 19.28 9.70
N GLY A 200 2.59 19.60 10.96
CA GLY A 200 1.54 18.98 11.75
C GLY A 200 0.13 19.33 11.20
N PRO A 201 -0.94 18.77 11.77
CA PRO A 201 -2.32 19.01 11.32
C PRO A 201 -2.72 20.48 11.27
N GLY A 202 -2.10 21.32 12.11
CA GLY A 202 -2.29 22.77 12.16
C GLY A 202 -1.30 23.60 11.36
N ARG A 203 -0.46 22.96 10.53
CA ARG A 203 0.70 23.56 9.83
C ARG A 203 1.80 24.08 10.76
N GLU A 204 1.83 23.61 12.00
CA GLU A 204 2.96 23.88 12.88
C GLU A 204 4.15 22.99 12.48
N PRO A 205 5.37 23.54 12.41
CA PRO A 205 6.56 22.75 12.10
C PRO A 205 6.77 21.72 13.21
N LEU A 206 7.03 20.47 12.81
CA LEU A 206 7.38 19.42 13.76
C LEU A 206 8.79 19.68 14.34
N SER A 207 8.97 19.29 15.60
CA SER A 207 10.30 19.35 16.23
C SER A 207 11.29 18.44 15.48
N PRO A 208 12.53 18.89 15.26
CA PRO A 208 13.61 18.04 14.76
C PRO A 208 13.83 16.77 15.60
N ASP A 209 13.41 16.79 16.87
CA ASP A 209 13.49 15.64 17.78
C ASP A 209 12.43 14.56 17.52
N THR A 210 11.52 14.80 16.59
CA THR A 210 10.49 13.80 16.23
C THR A 210 11.15 12.56 15.62
N VAL A 211 10.84 11.37 16.16
CA VAL A 211 11.25 10.10 15.56
C VAL A 211 10.60 9.93 14.19
N VAL A 212 11.38 9.47 13.22
CA VAL A 212 10.89 9.16 11.86
C VAL A 212 10.99 7.67 11.61
N HIS A 213 9.91 7.10 11.10
CA HIS A 213 9.84 5.71 10.63
C HIS A 213 9.95 5.73 9.12
N ILE A 214 11.03 5.22 8.56
CA ILE A 214 11.25 5.17 7.12
C ILE A 214 11.16 3.75 6.59
N TYR A 215 10.71 3.64 5.35
CA TYR A 215 10.45 2.37 4.65
C TYR A 215 10.99 2.46 3.23
N PRO A 216 12.32 2.40 3.06
CA PRO A 216 12.90 2.39 1.73
C PRO A 216 12.53 1.11 0.97
N TYR A 217 12.30 1.26 -0.31
CA TYR A 217 12.11 0.16 -1.27
C TYR A 217 12.55 0.62 -2.66
N LEU A 218 12.80 -0.33 -3.53
CA LEU A 218 13.20 -0.06 -4.90
C LEU A 218 12.07 -0.38 -5.86
N ALA A 219 11.92 0.47 -6.86
CA ALA A 219 10.98 0.34 -7.96
C ALA A 219 11.76 0.08 -9.24
N GLY A 220 11.44 -1.00 -9.94
CA GLY A 220 12.00 -1.29 -11.25
C GLY A 220 11.57 -0.28 -12.31
N PRO A 221 12.32 -0.12 -13.41
CA PRO A 221 12.02 0.84 -14.45
C PRO A 221 10.67 0.57 -15.15
N ASP A 222 10.23 -0.67 -15.18
CA ASP A 222 9.02 -1.10 -15.89
C ASP A 222 7.74 -1.01 -15.04
N THR A 223 7.75 -0.33 -13.90
CA THR A 223 6.59 -0.08 -13.00
C THR A 223 5.85 -1.31 -12.46
N ASP A 224 6.25 -2.51 -12.82
CA ASP A 224 5.62 -3.77 -12.41
C ASP A 224 6.43 -4.57 -11.39
N GLU A 225 7.68 -4.18 -11.13
CA GLU A 225 8.60 -4.89 -10.26
C GLU A 225 9.10 -4.02 -9.12
N TYR A 226 9.01 -4.54 -7.92
CA TYR A 226 9.33 -3.82 -6.69
C TYR A 226 10.00 -4.74 -5.68
N THR A 227 10.80 -4.14 -4.77
CA THR A 227 11.17 -4.81 -3.54
C THR A 227 10.06 -4.63 -2.49
N ARG A 228 10.01 -5.50 -1.50
CA ARG A 228 9.28 -5.17 -0.28
C ARG A 228 9.98 -4.01 0.44
N SER A 229 9.23 -3.19 1.15
CA SER A 229 9.80 -2.12 1.98
C SER A 229 10.48 -2.68 3.22
N VAL A 230 11.59 -2.06 3.64
CA VAL A 230 12.32 -2.38 4.86
C VAL A 230 12.04 -1.30 5.90
N TYR A 231 11.70 -1.72 7.11
CA TYR A 231 11.46 -0.79 8.20
C TYR A 231 12.75 -0.36 8.88
N LEU A 232 12.95 0.95 9.02
CA LEU A 232 14.02 1.57 9.79
C LEU A 232 13.42 2.63 10.71
N ARG A 233 13.72 2.53 12.01
CA ARG A 233 13.38 3.56 12.98
C ARG A 233 14.56 4.53 13.09
N VAL A 234 14.31 5.81 12.84
CA VAL A 234 15.38 6.82 12.82
C VAL A 234 15.10 7.86 13.90
N PRO A 235 15.78 7.77 15.04
CA PRO A 235 15.70 8.78 16.09
C PRO A 235 16.38 10.09 15.65
N PRO A 236 16.21 11.18 16.40
CA PRO A 236 16.99 12.40 16.20
C PRO A 236 18.50 12.11 16.28
N SER A 237 19.26 12.74 15.42
CA SER A 237 20.74 12.62 15.41
C SER A 237 21.25 11.17 15.34
N ALA A 238 20.57 10.33 14.54
CA ALA A 238 20.99 8.95 14.34
C ALA A 238 22.27 8.87 13.51
N ASP A 239 23.21 8.07 13.98
CA ASP A 239 24.33 7.53 13.22
C ASP A 239 24.44 6.04 13.53
N ASP A 240 23.46 5.27 13.04
CA ASP A 240 23.32 3.86 13.35
C ASP A 240 23.88 2.99 12.21
N THR A 241 24.82 2.14 12.55
CA THR A 241 25.23 1.02 11.69
C THR A 241 24.19 -0.08 11.84
N LEU A 242 23.55 -0.43 10.74
CA LEU A 242 22.56 -1.50 10.66
C LEU A 242 23.29 -2.83 10.48
N GLY A 243 23.16 -3.74 11.45
CA GLY A 243 23.77 -5.06 11.45
C GLY A 243 22.92 -6.13 10.75
#